data_224619d0fb7eafdf436171e77a1ea27e
#
_entry.id   224619d0fb7eafdf436171e77a1ea27e
#
_cell.length_a   1.000
_cell.length_b   1.000
_cell.length_c   1.000
_cell.angle_alpha   90.00
_cell.angle_beta   90.00
_cell.angle_gamma   90.00
#
_symmetry.space_group_name_H-M   'P 1'
#
loop_
_entity.id
_entity.type
_entity.pdbx_description
1 polymer ?
#
loop_
_entity_poly.entity_id
_entity_poly.type
_entity_poly.pdbx_seq_one_letter_code
_entity_poly.pdbx_strand_id
1 'polypeptide(L)'
;EDLTGVPVVGVIPWFRDIKIEEEDSVALDMKHNTYRDGKINVAIILLKRMSNFTDFDVLEMDPRFNPYYTNNIDEIEKADIILLPGSKNTLSDLQSLRANGIAKKVIGICGGYQMMGVRLEDPESIEGNIPAIPGLGLLPQCTVIEQEKITRQSDFAFLPSSENKDCKGYEIHMGRTTLL
;
A
#
# COMPACT_ATOMS: atom_id res chain seq x y z
N GLU A 1 -26.76 -7.15 31.97
CA GLU A 1 -26.41 -7.51 33.35
C GLU A 1 -26.96 -8.90 33.71
N ASP A 2 -28.19 -9.22 33.35
CA ASP A 2 -28.85 -10.47 33.76
C ASP A 2 -28.19 -11.75 33.24
N LEU A 3 -27.47 -11.65 32.13
CA LEU A 3 -26.77 -12.80 31.52
C LEU A 3 -25.32 -13.03 32.03
N THR A 4 -24.67 -11.98 32.48
CA THR A 4 -23.22 -12.05 32.78
C THR A 4 -22.85 -11.65 34.20
N GLY A 5 -23.79 -10.98 34.92
CA GLY A 5 -23.55 -10.41 36.24
C GLY A 5 -22.54 -9.22 36.23
N VAL A 6 -22.13 -8.75 35.04
CA VAL A 6 -21.22 -7.63 34.91
C VAL A 6 -21.99 -6.33 34.69
N PRO A 7 -21.70 -5.25 35.46
CA PRO A 7 -22.38 -3.97 35.31
C PRO A 7 -22.14 -3.38 33.90
N VAL A 8 -23.21 -2.94 33.27
CA VAL A 8 -23.14 -2.16 32.01
C VAL A 8 -22.98 -0.70 32.39
N VAL A 9 -21.81 -0.14 32.17
CA VAL A 9 -21.50 1.27 32.53
C VAL A 9 -21.86 2.28 31.46
N GLY A 10 -22.20 1.82 30.25
CA GLY A 10 -22.65 2.67 29.16
C GLY A 10 -22.94 1.85 27.90
N VAL A 11 -23.72 2.46 27.00
CA VAL A 11 -24.02 1.91 25.68
C VAL A 11 -23.62 2.95 24.64
N ILE A 12 -22.70 2.54 23.73
CA ILE A 12 -22.32 3.39 22.60
C ILE A 12 -23.21 2.99 21.43
N PRO A 13 -24.03 3.92 20.91
CA PRO A 13 -24.89 3.64 19.76
C PRO A 13 -24.02 3.42 18.50
N TRP A 14 -24.53 2.63 17.56
CA TRP A 14 -23.93 2.47 16.27
C TRP A 14 -24.01 3.79 15.47
N PHE A 15 -22.85 4.33 15.08
CA PHE A 15 -22.75 5.51 14.22
C PHE A 15 -22.68 5.07 12.75
N ARG A 16 -23.60 5.56 11.92
CA ARG A 16 -23.61 5.25 10.48
C ARG A 16 -22.77 6.21 9.65
N ASP A 17 -22.52 7.40 10.17
CA ASP A 17 -21.89 8.51 9.47
C ASP A 17 -20.41 8.70 9.84
N ILE A 18 -19.89 7.87 10.73
CA ILE A 18 -18.48 7.87 11.11
C ILE A 18 -17.81 6.67 10.43
N LYS A 19 -16.90 6.95 9.51
CA LYS A 19 -16.02 5.93 8.92
C LYS A 19 -14.86 5.73 9.88
N ILE A 20 -14.87 4.64 10.63
CA ILE A 20 -13.73 4.22 11.46
C ILE A 20 -12.79 3.45 10.55
N GLU A 21 -11.50 3.81 10.57
CA GLU A 21 -10.47 3.06 9.86
C GLU A 21 -10.41 1.63 10.40
N GLU A 22 -10.49 0.66 9.50
CA GLU A 22 -10.40 -0.75 9.86
C GLU A 22 -8.93 -1.15 9.96
N GLU A 23 -8.52 -1.75 11.08
CA GLU A 23 -7.14 -2.18 11.30
C GLU A 23 -6.82 -3.52 10.60
N ASP A 24 -7.84 -4.31 10.27
CA ASP A 24 -7.67 -5.66 9.74
C ASP A 24 -7.94 -5.75 8.23
N SER A 25 -7.03 -6.40 7.52
CA SER A 25 -7.15 -6.71 6.08
C SER A 25 -8.33 -7.63 5.72
N VAL A 26 -9.03 -8.18 6.70
CA VAL A 26 -10.25 -9.00 6.50
C VAL A 26 -11.36 -8.23 5.78
N ALA A 27 -11.41 -6.90 5.97
CA ALA A 27 -12.35 -6.04 5.25
C ALA A 27 -12.07 -5.97 3.74
N LEU A 28 -10.86 -6.25 3.31
CA LEU A 28 -10.48 -6.25 1.89
C LEU A 28 -11.10 -7.42 1.12
N ASP A 29 -11.33 -8.55 1.78
CA ASP A 29 -11.99 -9.71 1.18
C ASP A 29 -13.46 -9.42 0.82
N MET A 30 -14.06 -8.38 1.41
CA MET A 30 -15.42 -7.94 1.14
C MET A 30 -15.52 -6.81 0.10
N LYS A 31 -14.40 -6.19 -0.27
CA LYS A 31 -14.34 -5.10 -1.26
C LYS A 31 -14.12 -5.64 -2.68
N HIS A 32 -15.06 -6.41 -3.21
CA HIS A 32 -15.04 -6.93 -4.59
C HIS A 32 -15.57 -5.88 -5.59
N ASN A 33 -14.86 -4.77 -5.72
CA ASN A 33 -15.09 -3.87 -6.84
C ASN A 33 -14.26 -4.35 -8.02
N THR A 34 -14.82 -4.23 -9.23
CA THR A 34 -14.15 -4.52 -10.49
C THR A 34 -14.15 -3.27 -11.34
N TYR A 35 -13.55 -3.34 -12.52
CA TYR A 35 -13.58 -2.27 -13.51
C TYR A 35 -14.98 -1.68 -13.70
N ARG A 36 -15.07 -0.34 -13.85
CA ARG A 36 -16.31 0.41 -14.11
C ARG A 36 -16.12 1.42 -15.21
N ASP A 37 -16.96 1.36 -16.25
CA ASP A 37 -16.98 2.35 -17.32
C ASP A 37 -17.27 3.77 -16.79
N GLY A 38 -16.59 4.76 -17.37
CA GLY A 38 -16.81 6.17 -17.05
C GLY A 38 -16.15 6.62 -15.74
N LYS A 39 -15.33 5.79 -15.12
CA LYS A 39 -14.52 6.10 -13.93
C LYS A 39 -13.03 5.99 -14.25
N ILE A 40 -12.21 6.65 -13.45
CA ILE A 40 -10.78 6.39 -13.41
C ILE A 40 -10.56 5.13 -12.59
N ASN A 41 -10.23 4.05 -13.24
CA ASN A 41 -10.08 2.73 -12.62
C ASN A 41 -8.69 2.58 -12.02
N VAL A 42 -8.65 2.35 -10.72
CA VAL A 42 -7.40 2.22 -9.95
C VAL A 42 -7.29 0.82 -9.39
N ALA A 43 -6.46 -0.01 -10.02
CA ALA A 43 -6.17 -1.34 -9.51
C ALA A 43 -5.13 -1.25 -8.39
N ILE A 44 -5.51 -1.64 -7.19
CA ILE A 44 -4.62 -1.75 -6.03
C ILE A 44 -4.20 -3.21 -5.94
N ILE A 45 -2.90 -3.46 -6.04
CA ILE A 45 -2.37 -4.82 -5.99
C ILE A 45 -2.59 -5.41 -4.60
N LEU A 46 -3.32 -6.52 -4.53
CA LEU A 46 -3.62 -7.20 -3.27
C LEU A 46 -2.41 -8.03 -2.83
N LEU A 47 -1.56 -7.44 -2.01
CA LEU A 47 -0.41 -8.13 -1.41
C LEU A 47 -0.85 -8.99 -0.23
N LYS A 48 -0.18 -10.12 -0.01
CA LYS A 48 -0.49 -11.02 1.12
C LYS A 48 -0.26 -10.36 2.47
N ARG A 49 0.68 -9.43 2.55
CA ARG A 49 1.05 -8.72 3.77
C ARG A 49 1.00 -7.20 3.58
N MET A 50 -0.04 -6.75 2.88
CA MET A 50 -0.27 -5.34 2.64
C MET A 50 -0.29 -4.54 3.94
N SER A 51 0.33 -3.37 3.91
CA SER A 51 0.28 -2.39 5.00
C SER A 51 -0.41 -1.12 4.54
N ASN A 52 -0.98 -0.38 5.50
CA ASN A 52 -1.56 0.95 5.28
C ASN A 52 -2.62 0.97 4.17
N PHE A 53 -3.51 -0.02 4.15
CA PHE A 53 -4.57 -0.09 3.14
C PHE A 53 -5.57 1.07 3.25
N THR A 54 -5.67 1.72 4.41
CA THR A 54 -6.49 2.92 4.64
C THR A 54 -5.99 4.15 3.87
N ASP A 55 -4.74 4.16 3.40
CA ASP A 55 -4.20 5.24 2.57
C ASP A 55 -5.00 5.44 1.26
N PHE A 56 -5.70 4.41 0.81
CA PHE A 56 -6.49 4.42 -0.41
C PHE A 56 -7.95 4.82 -0.22
N ASP A 57 -8.42 4.98 1.02
CA ASP A 57 -9.79 5.37 1.33
C ASP A 57 -10.16 6.74 0.73
N VAL A 58 -9.17 7.62 0.58
CA VAL A 58 -9.38 8.92 -0.06
C VAL A 58 -9.83 8.79 -1.52
N LEU A 59 -9.41 7.71 -2.22
CA LEU A 59 -9.85 7.44 -3.58
C LEU A 59 -11.29 6.93 -3.63
N GLU A 60 -11.74 6.23 -2.59
CA GLU A 60 -13.13 5.78 -2.47
C GLU A 60 -14.11 6.94 -2.24
N MET A 61 -13.62 8.02 -1.60
CA MET A 61 -14.43 9.21 -1.31
C MET A 61 -14.63 10.11 -2.54
N ASP A 62 -13.77 10.02 -3.54
CA ASP A 62 -13.89 10.82 -4.75
C ASP A 62 -14.66 10.05 -5.83
N PRO A 63 -15.84 10.53 -6.25
CA PRO A 63 -16.70 9.82 -7.18
C PRO A 63 -16.10 9.65 -8.59
N ARG A 64 -15.00 10.32 -8.91
CA ARG A 64 -14.30 10.17 -10.19
C ARG A 64 -13.52 8.87 -10.28
N PHE A 65 -13.07 8.33 -9.12
CA PHE A 65 -12.27 7.12 -9.06
C PHE A 65 -13.12 5.88 -8.79
N ASN A 66 -12.59 4.76 -9.21
CA ASN A 66 -13.06 3.42 -8.89
C ASN A 66 -11.86 2.59 -8.43
N PRO A 67 -11.47 2.69 -7.14
CA PRO A 67 -10.43 1.83 -6.60
C PRO A 67 -10.97 0.42 -6.39
N TYR A 68 -10.16 -0.60 -6.71
CA TYR A 68 -10.46 -2.00 -6.46
C TYR A 68 -9.18 -2.80 -6.19
N TYR A 69 -9.29 -3.79 -5.33
CA TYR A 69 -8.18 -4.64 -4.93
C TYR A 69 -8.19 -5.91 -5.75
N THR A 70 -7.07 -6.23 -6.39
CA THR A 70 -7.02 -7.39 -7.28
C THR A 70 -5.61 -7.95 -7.45
N ASN A 71 -5.54 -9.26 -7.72
CA ASN A 71 -4.36 -9.96 -8.24
C ASN A 71 -4.63 -10.56 -9.62
N ASN A 72 -5.81 -10.32 -10.18
CA ASN A 72 -6.17 -10.80 -11.49
C ASN A 72 -5.53 -9.91 -12.56
N ILE A 73 -4.68 -10.50 -13.40
CA ILE A 73 -3.95 -9.79 -14.46
C ILE A 73 -4.91 -9.11 -15.43
N ASP A 74 -5.99 -9.77 -15.83
CA ASP A 74 -6.96 -9.21 -16.77
C ASP A 74 -7.64 -7.94 -16.22
N GLU A 75 -7.86 -7.87 -14.91
CA GLU A 75 -8.41 -6.69 -14.24
C GLU A 75 -7.34 -5.59 -14.07
N ILE A 76 -6.10 -5.98 -13.81
CA ILE A 76 -4.97 -5.04 -13.72
C ILE A 76 -4.70 -4.37 -15.08
N GLU A 77 -4.77 -5.14 -16.16
CA GLU A 77 -4.53 -4.61 -17.52
C GLU A 77 -5.60 -3.61 -17.98
N LYS A 78 -6.83 -3.71 -17.47
CA LYS A 78 -7.92 -2.78 -17.76
C LYS A 78 -7.81 -1.47 -16.97
N ALA A 79 -7.04 -1.44 -15.89
CA ALA A 79 -6.94 -0.28 -15.04
C ALA A 79 -6.23 0.89 -15.72
N ASP A 80 -6.68 2.11 -15.41
CA ASP A 80 -6.02 3.35 -15.82
C ASP A 80 -4.74 3.60 -15.00
N ILE A 81 -4.78 3.23 -13.73
CA ILE A 81 -3.68 3.38 -12.77
C ILE A 81 -3.52 2.08 -11.98
N ILE A 82 -2.28 1.68 -11.75
CA ILE A 82 -1.93 0.57 -10.88
C ILE A 82 -1.24 1.12 -9.65
N LEU A 83 -1.75 0.80 -8.47
CA LEU A 83 -1.11 1.12 -7.19
C LEU A 83 -0.46 -0.13 -6.59
N LEU A 84 0.83 -0.02 -6.32
CA LEU A 84 1.59 -1.02 -5.61
C LEU A 84 1.77 -0.53 -4.17
N PRO A 85 1.04 -1.11 -3.20
CA PRO A 85 1.01 -0.64 -1.81
C PRO A 85 2.25 -1.03 -1.03
N GLY A 86 2.32 -0.57 0.21
CA GLY A 86 3.30 -1.03 1.19
C GLY A 86 3.10 -2.48 1.59
N SER A 87 4.16 -3.11 2.08
CA SER A 87 4.17 -4.48 2.57
C SER A 87 4.91 -4.59 3.90
N LYS A 88 4.46 -5.49 4.76
CA LYS A 88 5.15 -5.91 5.99
C LYS A 88 6.22 -6.99 5.71
N ASN A 89 6.32 -7.48 4.49
CA ASN A 89 7.36 -8.39 4.02
C ASN A 89 7.57 -8.19 2.52
N THR A 90 8.31 -7.14 2.21
CA THR A 90 8.48 -6.60 0.86
C THR A 90 9.10 -7.60 -0.11
N LEU A 91 10.11 -8.36 0.33
CA LEU A 91 10.78 -9.33 -0.54
C LEU A 91 9.88 -10.53 -0.90
N SER A 92 9.12 -11.04 0.07
CA SER A 92 8.20 -12.16 -0.16
C SER A 92 7.04 -11.78 -1.10
N ASP A 93 6.48 -10.59 -0.91
CA ASP A 93 5.40 -10.10 -1.77
C ASP A 93 5.93 -9.78 -3.18
N LEU A 94 7.13 -9.20 -3.32
CA LEU A 94 7.77 -8.99 -4.60
C LEU A 94 8.01 -10.30 -5.36
N GLN A 95 8.44 -11.37 -4.67
CA GLN A 95 8.60 -12.68 -5.28
C GLN A 95 7.28 -13.19 -5.89
N SER A 96 6.17 -12.99 -5.19
CA SER A 96 4.84 -13.35 -5.67
C SER A 96 4.40 -12.51 -6.87
N LEU A 97 4.70 -11.21 -6.87
CA LEU A 97 4.39 -10.29 -7.97
C LEU A 97 5.16 -10.61 -9.25
N ARG A 98 6.45 -10.91 -9.14
CA ARG A 98 7.28 -11.26 -10.30
C ARG A 98 6.79 -12.48 -11.05
N ALA A 99 6.18 -13.42 -10.35
CA ALA A 99 5.57 -14.60 -10.97
C ALA A 99 4.37 -14.24 -11.87
N ASN A 100 3.75 -13.08 -11.66
CA ASN A 100 2.53 -12.65 -12.34
C ASN A 100 2.74 -11.59 -13.43
N GLY A 101 3.96 -11.10 -13.65
CA GLY A 101 4.33 -10.29 -14.83
C GLY A 101 3.71 -8.89 -14.92
N ILE A 102 3.62 -8.15 -13.80
CA ILE A 102 3.06 -6.79 -13.79
C ILE A 102 4.09 -5.79 -14.34
N ALA A 103 3.74 -5.10 -15.42
CA ALA A 103 4.51 -3.98 -15.94
C ALA A 103 3.65 -3.03 -16.77
N LYS A 104 3.15 -1.92 -16.20
CA LYS A 104 2.80 -0.64 -16.88
C LYS A 104 2.15 0.33 -15.89
N LYS A 105 2.44 1.65 -15.97
CA LYS A 105 1.81 2.76 -15.21
C LYS A 105 1.61 2.46 -13.70
N VAL A 106 2.71 2.13 -13.02
CA VAL A 106 2.67 1.76 -11.59
C VAL A 106 3.07 2.94 -10.73
N ILE A 107 2.29 3.22 -9.71
CA ILE A 107 2.65 4.12 -8.61
C ILE A 107 2.98 3.24 -7.41
N GLY A 108 4.21 3.30 -6.92
CA GLY A 108 4.62 2.56 -5.72
C GLY A 108 4.58 3.43 -4.47
N ILE A 109 4.04 2.91 -3.39
CA ILE A 109 3.95 3.57 -2.09
C ILE A 109 4.71 2.74 -1.07
N CYS A 110 5.62 3.37 -0.29
CA CYS A 110 6.40 2.73 0.76
C CYS A 110 7.15 1.48 0.23
N GLY A 111 6.86 0.29 0.73
CA GLY A 111 7.42 -0.97 0.24
C GLY A 111 7.17 -1.19 -1.26
N GLY A 112 6.02 -0.73 -1.78
CA GLY A 112 5.73 -0.76 -3.21
C GLY A 112 6.74 0.07 -4.02
N TYR A 113 7.12 1.25 -3.56
CA TYR A 113 8.18 2.04 -4.19
C TYR A 113 9.53 1.31 -4.17
N GLN A 114 9.88 0.66 -3.07
CA GLN A 114 11.10 -0.14 -2.96
C GLN A 114 11.11 -1.31 -3.96
N MET A 115 9.97 -1.99 -4.14
CA MET A 115 9.81 -3.09 -5.11
C MET A 115 10.02 -2.65 -6.56
N MET A 116 9.76 -1.39 -6.90
CA MET A 116 9.94 -0.84 -8.26
C MET A 116 11.41 -0.72 -8.67
N GLY A 117 12.34 -0.77 -7.73
CA GLY A 117 13.79 -0.71 -7.99
C GLY A 117 14.32 -1.87 -8.81
N VAL A 118 15.63 -1.85 -9.06
CA VAL A 118 16.36 -2.92 -9.74
C VAL A 118 16.60 -4.11 -8.81
N ARG A 119 16.79 -3.82 -7.51
CA ARG A 119 17.15 -4.85 -6.52
C ARG A 119 16.70 -4.45 -5.11
N LEU A 120 16.23 -5.45 -4.35
CA LEU A 120 15.99 -5.39 -2.91
C LEU A 120 16.92 -6.38 -2.21
N GLU A 121 17.46 -5.96 -1.08
CA GLU A 121 18.34 -6.76 -0.24
C GLU A 121 17.88 -6.72 1.22
N ASP A 122 17.92 -7.87 1.88
CA ASP A 122 17.69 -8.03 3.31
C ASP A 122 18.79 -8.94 3.89
N PRO A 123 20.03 -8.40 3.98
CA PRO A 123 21.18 -9.20 4.40
C PRO A 123 21.10 -9.68 5.84
N GLU A 124 20.31 -9.00 6.67
CA GLU A 124 20.16 -9.31 8.10
C GLU A 124 18.88 -10.12 8.38
N SER A 125 18.12 -10.50 7.35
CA SER A 125 16.87 -11.28 7.48
C SER A 125 15.82 -10.62 8.38
N ILE A 126 15.66 -9.30 8.25
CA ILE A 126 14.77 -8.48 9.07
C ILE A 126 13.30 -8.75 8.73
N GLU A 127 12.99 -8.83 7.43
CA GLU A 127 11.62 -9.10 6.94
C GLU A 127 11.38 -10.60 6.66
N GLY A 128 12.44 -11.41 6.55
CA GLY A 128 12.30 -12.83 6.29
C GLY A 128 13.57 -13.53 5.83
N ASN A 129 13.41 -14.68 5.18
CA ASN A 129 14.55 -15.56 4.82
C ASN A 129 15.07 -15.34 3.39
N ILE A 130 14.66 -14.27 2.71
CA ILE A 130 15.11 -13.96 1.35
C ILE A 130 16.18 -12.87 1.45
N PRO A 131 17.49 -13.19 1.27
CA PRO A 131 18.56 -12.22 1.51
C PRO A 131 18.63 -11.15 0.42
N ALA A 132 18.18 -11.44 -0.79
CA ALA A 132 18.10 -10.49 -1.89
C ALA A 132 17.21 -11.03 -3.01
N ILE A 133 16.57 -10.10 -3.75
CA ILE A 133 15.75 -10.42 -4.91
C ILE A 133 15.86 -9.29 -5.94
N PRO A 134 15.88 -9.59 -7.27
CA PRO A 134 15.69 -8.56 -8.28
C PRO A 134 14.34 -7.86 -8.12
N GLY A 135 14.34 -6.52 -8.19
CA GLY A 135 13.12 -5.72 -8.19
C GLY A 135 12.32 -5.83 -9.50
N LEU A 136 11.34 -4.96 -9.67
CA LEU A 136 10.55 -4.87 -10.91
C LEU A 136 11.32 -4.18 -12.04
N GLY A 137 12.41 -3.47 -11.75
CA GLY A 137 13.25 -2.78 -12.72
C GLY A 137 12.57 -1.56 -13.37
N LEU A 138 11.60 -0.98 -12.71
CA LEU A 138 10.87 0.20 -13.20
C LEU A 138 11.58 1.51 -12.86
N LEU A 139 12.41 1.51 -11.80
CA LEU A 139 13.17 2.66 -11.33
C LEU A 139 14.66 2.29 -11.21
N PRO A 140 15.58 3.20 -11.54
CA PRO A 140 17.03 2.97 -11.43
C PRO A 140 17.50 3.15 -9.98
N GLN A 141 17.07 2.25 -9.10
CA GLN A 141 17.37 2.31 -7.67
C GLN A 141 17.55 0.91 -7.07
N CYS A 142 18.27 0.85 -5.96
CA CYS A 142 18.39 -0.33 -5.11
C CYS A 142 17.98 0.00 -3.68
N THR A 143 17.36 -0.95 -2.99
CA THR A 143 16.97 -0.80 -1.59
C THR A 143 17.61 -1.91 -0.75
N VAL A 144 18.19 -1.53 0.38
CA VAL A 144 18.69 -2.46 1.41
C VAL A 144 17.81 -2.26 2.65
N ILE A 145 17.21 -3.34 3.14
CA ILE A 145 16.44 -3.34 4.39
C ILE A 145 17.45 -3.29 5.55
N GLU A 146 17.25 -2.36 6.46
CA GLU A 146 18.15 -2.10 7.60
C GLU A 146 17.34 -2.17 8.90
N GLN A 147 18.01 -2.53 10.02
CA GLN A 147 17.35 -2.63 11.34
C GLN A 147 16.85 -1.26 11.85
N GLU A 148 17.54 -0.20 11.45
CA GLU A 148 17.18 1.14 11.88
C GLU A 148 15.91 1.60 11.18
N LYS A 149 14.83 1.69 11.95
CA LYS A 149 13.56 2.23 11.48
C LYS A 149 13.60 3.75 11.51
N ILE A 150 13.45 4.39 10.36
CA ILE A 150 13.27 5.82 10.27
C ILE A 150 11.82 6.13 10.64
N THR A 151 11.65 7.05 11.61
CA THR A 151 10.34 7.57 12.01
C THR A 151 10.49 9.05 12.29
N ARG A 152 10.04 9.89 11.37
CA ARG A 152 10.14 11.35 11.52
C ARG A 152 9.01 12.08 10.79
N GLN A 153 8.71 13.29 11.25
CA GLN A 153 7.92 14.23 10.50
C GLN A 153 8.80 14.89 9.44
N SER A 154 8.31 14.95 8.20
CA SER A 154 9.04 15.50 7.07
C SER A 154 8.20 16.53 6.34
N ASP A 155 8.88 17.61 5.92
CA ASP A 155 8.31 18.59 5.00
C ASP A 155 8.72 18.21 3.57
N PHE A 156 7.79 18.26 2.63
CA PHE A 156 8.05 17.91 1.24
C PHE A 156 7.25 18.77 0.26
N ALA A 157 7.68 18.79 -0.99
CA ALA A 157 6.99 19.49 -2.07
C ALA A 157 6.57 18.48 -3.16
N PHE A 158 5.39 18.67 -3.72
CA PHE A 158 4.91 17.89 -4.84
C PHE A 158 5.38 18.51 -6.16
N LEU A 159 6.45 17.99 -6.73
CA LEU A 159 7.14 18.54 -7.90
C LEU A 159 6.28 18.71 -9.17
N PRO A 160 5.27 17.85 -9.48
CA PRO A 160 4.43 18.05 -10.66
C PRO A 160 3.46 19.23 -10.57
N SER A 161 3.25 19.81 -9.39
CA SER A 161 2.40 20.97 -9.25
C SER A 161 3.21 22.26 -9.40
N SER A 162 2.74 23.19 -10.24
CA SER A 162 3.30 24.53 -10.35
C SER A 162 3.08 25.40 -9.09
N GLU A 163 2.20 24.95 -8.20
CA GLU A 163 1.99 25.50 -6.88
C GLU A 163 2.84 24.71 -5.88
N ASN A 164 3.96 25.28 -5.46
CA ASN A 164 4.74 24.77 -4.32
C ASN A 164 3.86 24.90 -3.06
N LYS A 165 3.10 23.83 -2.75
CA LYS A 165 2.43 23.70 -1.46
C LYS A 165 3.40 22.98 -0.54
N ASP A 166 3.75 23.61 0.57
CA ASP A 166 4.47 22.99 1.66
C ASP A 166 3.60 21.85 2.21
N CYS A 167 3.96 20.63 1.88
CA CYS A 167 3.29 19.43 2.37
C CYS A 167 4.03 18.94 3.62
N LYS A 168 3.27 18.43 4.58
CA LYS A 168 3.80 17.78 5.78
C LYS A 168 3.33 16.35 5.84
N GLY A 169 4.20 15.46 6.25
CA GLY A 169 3.88 14.04 6.37
C GLY A 169 4.84 13.33 7.32
N TYR A 170 4.59 12.05 7.51
CA TYR A 170 5.47 11.18 8.26
C TYR A 170 6.30 10.33 7.29
N GLU A 171 7.58 10.24 7.57
CA GLU A 171 8.48 9.28 6.94
C GLU A 171 8.67 8.11 7.90
N ILE A 172 8.13 6.94 7.53
CA ILE A 172 8.19 5.72 8.34
C ILE A 172 8.57 4.57 7.43
N HIS A 173 9.81 4.11 7.52
CA HIS A 173 10.26 2.96 6.74
C HIS A 173 11.47 2.27 7.39
N MET A 174 11.68 1.00 7.01
CA MET A 174 12.91 0.26 7.20
C MET A 174 13.56 0.10 5.84
N GLY A 175 14.82 0.41 5.73
CA GLY A 175 15.53 0.29 4.48
C GLY A 175 15.93 1.62 3.85
N ARG A 176 17.09 1.58 3.24
CA ARG A 176 17.71 2.69 2.55
C ARG A 176 17.70 2.46 1.05
N THR A 177 17.07 3.39 0.34
CA THR A 177 17.03 3.38 -1.13
C THR A 177 18.07 4.35 -1.68
N THR A 178 18.86 3.86 -2.65
CA THR A 178 19.89 4.65 -3.37
C THR A 178 19.61 4.60 -4.87
N LEU A 179 19.74 5.75 -5.52
CA LEU A 179 19.68 5.85 -6.97
C LEU A 179 20.99 5.30 -7.58
N LEU A 180 20.88 4.62 -8.74
CA LEU A 180 21.99 4.09 -9.52
C LEU A 180 22.54 5.12 -10.49
#